data_b4b89f9fb583a1e7e4bd3b9173ff7bfc
#
_entry.id   b4b89f9fb583a1e7e4bd3b9173ff7bfc
#
_cell.length_a   1.000
_cell.length_b   1.000
_cell.length_c   1.000
_cell.angle_alpha   90.00
_cell.angle_beta   90.00
_cell.angle_gamma   90.00
#
_symmetry.space_group_name_H-M   'P 1'
#
loop_
_entity.id
_entity.type
_entity.pdbx_description
1 polymer ?
#
loop_
_entity_poly.entity_id
_entity_poly.type
_entity_poly.pdbx_seq_one_letter_code
_entity_poly.pdbx_strand_id
1 'polypeptide(L)'
;MKAKRLAAVLMSGALAAGTLAGCGGGGNSSGGEGGDSGSGKIELEFFTQKREAADTFEKIITQFNESQDEIKVTQNIVPDSTSVLMSRAATGDLPDIIQVGGMQDSNTMQFMKEGHFLDISGMECLGQVVDDYQEAIKFKGKNYVVPISANFSGVYYNKDKFEDKGYQVPETYDELMKLAEKMKKDGETPFLFPDKDPWTLVQCWEDNIDGSARGDRKPVYMDIANGETTFQDDELFAETLQKVVDIHEYGQGDTLALGYDQAISDFATGKACMFMQGIWALPSIKKANPDMNVGMFSFPSNSGDTKVSMGIDVNLAISAKCANAEAAKKFVEFAASKDMVQLYVDNDYSLPCMKDVTAKIPDAQEIVDLVEDGRGALQVTALPKAVSDERQNTIQKVIMPDEGEDIDTFLTNLTETFMENKDEFLELYGE
;
A
#
# COMPACT_ATOMS: atom_id res chain seq x y z
N MET A 1 -22.91 -52.95 10.32
CA MET A 1 -24.18 -53.03 11.06
C MET A 1 -24.60 -51.65 11.53
N LYS A 2 -25.85 -51.25 11.14
CA LYS A 2 -26.69 -50.14 11.62
C LYS A 2 -26.15 -48.70 11.44
N ALA A 3 -26.39 -48.04 10.40
CA ALA A 3 -27.51 -47.16 9.95
C ALA A 3 -28.32 -46.50 11.08
N LYS A 4 -28.28 -45.21 11.21
CA LYS A 4 -29.42 -44.39 11.64
C LYS A 4 -29.45 -43.06 10.87
N ARG A 5 -30.57 -42.92 10.20
CA ARG A 5 -31.08 -41.82 9.37
C ARG A 5 -31.78 -40.76 10.24
N LEU A 6 -32.08 -39.62 9.57
CA LEU A 6 -33.17 -38.65 9.74
C LEU A 6 -32.91 -37.51 10.72
N ALA A 7 -33.35 -36.29 10.44
CA ALA A 7 -34.47 -35.83 9.62
C ALA A 7 -34.26 -34.35 9.18
N ALA A 8 -34.69 -34.07 7.97
CA ALA A 8 -35.01 -32.74 7.46
C ALA A 8 -36.35 -32.26 8.04
N VAL A 9 -36.48 -31.01 8.41
CA VAL A 9 -37.77 -30.35 8.61
C VAL A 9 -37.81 -29.10 7.74
N LEU A 10 -38.61 -29.24 6.68
CA LEU A 10 -39.19 -28.17 5.89
C LEU A 10 -40.29 -27.49 6.73
N MET A 11 -40.31 -26.16 6.80
CA MET A 11 -41.56 -25.45 7.09
C MET A 11 -41.73 -24.33 6.06
N SER A 12 -42.72 -24.56 5.21
CA SER A 12 -43.30 -23.63 4.24
C SER A 12 -44.48 -22.89 4.86
N GLY A 13 -44.76 -21.68 4.34
CA GLY A 13 -46.09 -21.03 4.38
C GLY A 13 -46.16 -19.83 5.35
N ALA A 14 -46.72 -18.71 5.04
CA ALA A 14 -47.74 -18.38 4.07
C ALA A 14 -47.74 -16.85 3.83
N LEU A 15 -48.09 -16.47 2.60
CA LEU A 15 -48.55 -15.14 2.19
C LEU A 15 -49.83 -14.73 2.98
N ALA A 16 -49.93 -13.45 3.30
CA ALA A 16 -51.24 -12.81 3.45
C ALA A 16 -51.19 -11.41 2.84
N ALA A 17 -51.85 -11.29 1.72
CA ALA A 17 -52.22 -10.04 1.08
C ALA A 17 -53.39 -9.41 1.87
N GLY A 18 -53.34 -8.13 2.10
CA GLY A 18 -54.42 -7.34 2.69
C GLY A 18 -54.57 -6.01 1.95
N THR A 19 -55.38 -6.00 0.91
CA THR A 19 -55.95 -4.78 0.33
C THR A 19 -57.04 -4.25 1.21
N LEU A 20 -57.12 -2.93 1.44
CA LEU A 20 -58.37 -2.25 1.63
C LEU A 20 -58.30 -0.76 1.35
N ALA A 21 -59.10 -0.38 0.41
CA ALA A 21 -59.42 0.98 0.07
C ALA A 21 -60.37 1.59 1.12
N GLY A 22 -60.31 2.90 1.31
CA GLY A 22 -61.25 3.69 2.09
C GLY A 22 -61.25 5.15 1.69
N CYS A 23 -62.27 5.55 1.01
CA CYS A 23 -62.58 6.89 0.50
C CYS A 23 -62.89 7.90 1.61
N GLY A 24 -62.62 9.17 1.34
CA GLY A 24 -63.62 10.20 1.45
C GLY A 24 -63.33 11.36 2.39
N GLY A 25 -63.38 12.58 1.84
CA GLY A 25 -63.78 13.77 2.60
C GLY A 25 -62.90 15.00 2.38
N GLY A 26 -63.37 15.91 1.53
CA GLY A 26 -62.75 17.17 1.16
C GLY A 26 -62.72 18.21 2.28
N GLY A 27 -61.87 19.18 2.12
CA GLY A 27 -61.80 20.39 2.95
C GLY A 27 -60.69 21.30 2.43
N ASN A 28 -61.09 22.35 1.78
CA ASN A 28 -60.33 23.44 1.20
C ASN A 28 -59.55 24.24 2.26
N SER A 29 -58.34 24.65 2.01
CA SER A 29 -57.89 26.04 1.95
C SER A 29 -56.45 26.25 2.41
N SER A 30 -55.82 27.02 1.56
CA SER A 30 -54.78 28.04 1.80
C SER A 30 -53.39 27.64 2.16
N GLY A 31 -52.52 27.79 1.16
CA GLY A 31 -51.38 28.72 1.24
C GLY A 31 -50.41 28.53 2.39
N GLY A 32 -49.38 27.87 2.14
CA GLY A 32 -48.15 27.87 2.86
C GLY A 32 -47.04 27.31 1.97
N GLU A 33 -46.53 28.16 1.11
CA GLU A 33 -45.21 27.98 0.53
C GLU A 33 -44.23 27.99 1.69
N GLY A 34 -43.95 26.85 2.24
CA GLY A 34 -42.80 26.55 3.03
C GLY A 34 -41.86 25.75 2.15
N GLY A 35 -41.17 26.43 1.28
CA GLY A 35 -39.99 25.88 0.66
C GLY A 35 -39.00 25.59 1.77
N ASP A 36 -38.92 24.33 2.17
CA ASP A 36 -37.74 23.81 2.82
C ASP A 36 -36.61 23.81 1.75
N SER A 37 -36.03 25.01 1.57
CA SER A 37 -34.74 25.16 0.95
C SER A 37 -33.73 24.61 1.97
N GLY A 38 -33.70 23.32 2.13
CA GLY A 38 -32.57 22.64 2.68
C GLY A 38 -31.40 23.00 1.79
N SER A 39 -30.58 23.96 2.24
CA SER A 39 -29.22 24.15 1.67
C SER A 39 -28.43 22.90 2.04
N GLY A 40 -28.72 21.80 1.39
CA GLY A 40 -27.99 20.56 1.56
C GLY A 40 -26.59 20.78 1.02
N LYS A 41 -25.59 20.59 1.87
CA LYS A 41 -24.19 20.54 1.45
C LYS A 41 -24.06 19.48 0.35
N ILE A 42 -23.13 19.70 -0.59
CA ILE A 42 -22.71 18.68 -1.54
C ILE A 42 -22.02 17.57 -0.74
N GLU A 43 -22.58 16.37 -0.73
CA GLU A 43 -21.98 15.21 -0.06
C GLU A 43 -21.00 14.53 -0.98
N LEU A 44 -19.78 14.23 -0.49
CA LEU A 44 -18.72 13.51 -1.20
C LEU A 44 -18.24 12.34 -0.35
N GLU A 45 -18.03 11.19 -0.99
CA GLU A 45 -17.41 10.02 -0.41
C GLU A 45 -15.90 10.04 -0.65
N PHE A 46 -15.11 9.98 0.42
CA PHE A 46 -13.67 9.75 0.39
C PHE A 46 -13.37 8.31 0.80
N PHE A 47 -12.88 7.51 -0.13
CA PHE A 47 -12.55 6.11 0.11
C PHE A 47 -11.08 5.94 0.42
N THR A 48 -10.78 5.38 1.58
CA THR A 48 -9.41 5.16 2.07
C THR A 48 -9.09 3.67 2.08
N GLN A 49 -7.99 3.28 1.44
CA GLN A 49 -7.46 1.91 1.49
C GLN A 49 -6.47 1.73 2.65
N LYS A 50 -5.77 2.79 3.04
CA LYS A 50 -4.74 2.79 4.08
C LYS A 50 -5.36 2.96 5.46
N ARG A 51 -5.58 1.85 6.16
CA ARG A 51 -6.22 1.82 7.49
C ARG A 51 -5.41 2.54 8.57
N GLU A 52 -4.08 2.46 8.49
CA GLU A 52 -3.14 3.11 9.40
C GLU A 52 -3.28 4.64 9.39
N ALA A 53 -3.60 5.21 8.23
CA ALA A 53 -3.78 6.64 8.04
C ALA A 53 -5.21 7.15 8.30
N ALA A 54 -6.13 6.26 8.70
CA ALA A 54 -7.54 6.58 8.88
C ALA A 54 -7.79 7.78 9.79
N ASP A 55 -7.17 7.76 10.97
CA ASP A 55 -7.31 8.83 11.97
C ASP A 55 -6.73 10.17 11.44
N THR A 56 -5.72 10.11 10.57
CA THR A 56 -5.10 11.29 9.98
C THR A 56 -5.98 11.89 8.89
N PHE A 57 -6.53 11.06 8.01
CA PHE A 57 -7.50 11.54 7.03
C PHE A 57 -8.77 12.10 7.67
N GLU A 58 -9.26 11.51 8.76
CA GLU A 58 -10.40 12.06 9.49
C GLU A 58 -10.13 13.46 10.03
N LYS A 59 -8.91 13.73 10.52
CA LYS A 59 -8.49 15.09 10.93
C LYS A 59 -8.50 16.08 9.76
N ILE A 60 -7.99 15.68 8.59
CA ILE A 60 -7.97 16.51 7.37
C ILE A 60 -9.40 16.79 6.90
N ILE A 61 -10.25 15.77 6.86
CA ILE A 61 -11.66 15.89 6.47
C ILE A 61 -12.42 16.79 7.44
N THR A 62 -12.21 16.64 8.74
CA THR A 62 -12.83 17.51 9.75
C THR A 62 -12.45 18.96 9.53
N GLN A 63 -11.16 19.26 9.36
CA GLN A 63 -10.72 20.64 9.09
C GLN A 63 -11.31 21.20 7.80
N PHE A 64 -11.40 20.40 6.73
CA PHE A 64 -12.06 20.83 5.49
C PHE A 64 -13.53 21.14 5.72
N ASN A 65 -14.26 20.23 6.37
CA ASN A 65 -15.70 20.37 6.63
C ASN A 65 -16.02 21.56 7.54
N GLU A 66 -15.11 21.94 8.44
CA GLU A 66 -15.24 23.10 9.33
C GLU A 66 -14.83 24.41 8.64
N SER A 67 -14.01 24.37 7.60
CA SER A 67 -13.51 25.56 6.90
C SER A 67 -14.53 26.21 5.96
N GLN A 68 -15.61 25.51 5.61
CA GLN A 68 -16.63 25.96 4.66
C GLN A 68 -17.99 25.25 4.91
N ASP A 69 -19.08 25.79 4.30
CA ASP A 69 -20.46 25.33 4.52
C ASP A 69 -21.13 24.69 3.28
N GLU A 70 -20.40 24.59 2.16
CA GLU A 70 -20.97 24.14 0.87
C GLU A 70 -20.81 22.63 0.65
N ILE A 71 -19.73 22.02 1.15
CA ILE A 71 -19.34 20.63 0.88
C ILE A 71 -19.24 19.89 2.21
N LYS A 72 -19.60 18.60 2.18
CA LYS A 72 -19.33 17.68 3.29
C LYS A 72 -18.67 16.43 2.73
N VAL A 73 -17.44 16.17 3.17
CA VAL A 73 -16.70 14.94 2.86
C VAL A 73 -16.89 13.94 4.00
N THR A 74 -17.11 12.69 3.65
CA THR A 74 -17.24 11.59 4.63
C THR A 74 -16.27 10.47 4.25
N GLN A 75 -15.46 10.04 5.20
CA GLN A 75 -14.52 8.94 5.01
C GLN A 75 -15.24 7.59 5.02
N ASN A 76 -14.87 6.72 4.07
CA ASN A 76 -15.29 5.33 4.01
C ASN A 76 -14.05 4.42 4.03
N ILE A 77 -13.98 3.54 5.04
CA ILE A 77 -12.94 2.54 5.21
C ILE A 77 -13.60 1.19 5.36
N VAL A 78 -13.16 0.22 4.57
CA VAL A 78 -13.70 -1.14 4.63
C VAL A 78 -12.59 -2.17 4.71
N PRO A 79 -12.81 -3.31 5.35
CA PRO A 79 -11.95 -4.46 5.22
C PRO A 79 -11.86 -4.88 3.75
N ASP A 80 -10.71 -5.40 3.33
CA ASP A 80 -10.49 -5.84 1.93
C ASP A 80 -10.83 -4.76 0.89
N SER A 81 -10.33 -3.56 1.16
CA SER A 81 -10.65 -2.34 0.40
C SER A 81 -10.33 -2.45 -1.10
N THR A 82 -9.28 -3.18 -1.46
CA THR A 82 -8.90 -3.40 -2.87
C THR A 82 -9.98 -4.18 -3.62
N SER A 83 -10.44 -5.31 -3.08
CA SER A 83 -11.50 -6.12 -3.70
C SER A 83 -12.82 -5.35 -3.79
N VAL A 84 -13.14 -4.56 -2.75
CA VAL A 84 -14.34 -3.70 -2.76
C VAL A 84 -14.24 -2.63 -3.85
N LEU A 85 -13.09 -1.96 -3.97
CA LEU A 85 -12.88 -0.92 -4.98
C LEU A 85 -12.95 -1.49 -6.41
N MET A 86 -12.33 -2.65 -6.66
CA MET A 86 -12.41 -3.36 -7.93
C MET A 86 -13.86 -3.74 -8.29
N SER A 87 -14.62 -4.23 -7.32
CA SER A 87 -16.04 -4.56 -7.52
C SER A 87 -16.88 -3.31 -7.86
N ARG A 88 -16.63 -2.20 -7.18
CA ARG A 88 -17.28 -0.90 -7.44
C ARG A 88 -16.90 -0.34 -8.81
N ALA A 89 -15.64 -0.49 -9.21
CA ALA A 89 -15.19 -0.09 -10.55
C ALA A 89 -15.94 -0.85 -11.64
N ALA A 90 -16.05 -2.19 -11.50
CA ALA A 90 -16.75 -3.04 -12.46
C ALA A 90 -18.25 -2.68 -12.62
N THR A 91 -18.89 -2.19 -11.55
CA THR A 91 -20.29 -1.72 -11.60
C THR A 91 -20.43 -0.24 -11.96
N GLY A 92 -19.32 0.49 -12.04
CA GLY A 92 -19.29 1.92 -12.33
C GLY A 92 -19.78 2.80 -11.17
N ASP A 93 -19.72 2.31 -9.95
CA ASP A 93 -20.11 2.96 -8.70
C ASP A 93 -18.88 3.30 -7.83
N LEU A 94 -17.87 3.91 -8.45
CA LEU A 94 -16.67 4.34 -7.72
C LEU A 94 -16.99 5.48 -6.75
N PRO A 95 -16.27 5.57 -5.61
CA PRO A 95 -16.33 6.72 -4.71
C PRO A 95 -15.95 8.00 -5.44
N ASP A 96 -16.38 9.17 -4.92
CA ASP A 96 -16.05 10.47 -5.51
C ASP A 96 -14.55 10.74 -5.50
N ILE A 97 -13.91 10.48 -4.36
CA ILE A 97 -12.48 10.67 -4.13
C ILE A 97 -11.90 9.37 -3.56
N ILE A 98 -10.76 8.97 -4.08
CA ILE A 98 -10.17 7.67 -3.77
C ILE A 98 -8.70 7.87 -3.38
N GLN A 99 -8.32 7.40 -2.20
CA GLN A 99 -6.91 7.22 -1.88
C GLN A 99 -6.43 5.94 -2.57
N VAL A 100 -5.38 6.05 -3.36
CA VAL A 100 -4.77 4.93 -4.09
C VAL A 100 -3.27 4.86 -3.85
N GLY A 101 -2.65 3.74 -4.18
CA GLY A 101 -1.21 3.53 -4.14
C GLY A 101 -0.45 4.31 -5.22
N GLY A 102 0.85 4.07 -5.30
CA GLY A 102 1.73 4.71 -6.28
C GLY A 102 1.60 4.13 -7.69
N MET A 103 2.42 4.66 -8.59
CA MET A 103 2.45 4.21 -10.00
C MET A 103 3.01 2.79 -10.17
N GLN A 104 3.73 2.29 -9.18
CA GLN A 104 4.20 0.90 -9.13
C GLN A 104 3.10 -0.11 -8.78
N ASP A 105 1.93 0.36 -8.29
CA ASP A 105 0.79 -0.49 -7.98
C ASP A 105 -0.01 -0.82 -9.26
N SER A 106 -0.07 -2.09 -9.62
CA SER A 106 -0.77 -2.57 -10.81
C SER A 106 -2.27 -2.25 -10.82
N ASN A 107 -2.92 -2.19 -9.64
CA ASN A 107 -4.33 -1.83 -9.53
C ASN A 107 -4.55 -0.34 -9.84
N THR A 108 -3.70 0.54 -9.30
CA THR A 108 -3.73 1.98 -9.62
C THR A 108 -3.54 2.21 -11.11
N MET A 109 -2.56 1.53 -11.72
CA MET A 109 -2.31 1.61 -13.16
C MET A 109 -3.47 1.07 -13.99
N GLN A 110 -4.11 -0.01 -13.58
CA GLN A 110 -5.31 -0.54 -14.24
C GLN A 110 -6.45 0.47 -14.21
N PHE A 111 -6.73 1.09 -13.05
CA PHE A 111 -7.77 2.13 -12.96
C PHE A 111 -7.52 3.32 -13.90
N MET A 112 -6.26 3.76 -14.03
CA MET A 112 -5.91 4.83 -14.97
C MET A 112 -6.09 4.39 -16.44
N LYS A 113 -5.65 3.19 -16.77
CA LYS A 113 -5.76 2.60 -18.12
C LYS A 113 -7.21 2.44 -18.54
N GLU A 114 -8.09 2.02 -17.64
CA GLU A 114 -9.52 1.85 -17.87
C GLU A 114 -10.31 3.17 -17.83
N GLY A 115 -9.66 4.31 -17.53
CA GLY A 115 -10.28 5.63 -17.54
C GLY A 115 -11.21 5.88 -16.34
N HIS A 116 -10.93 5.24 -15.21
CA HIS A 116 -11.73 5.39 -14.00
C HIS A 116 -11.44 6.70 -13.25
N PHE A 117 -10.29 7.33 -13.49
CA PHE A 117 -9.91 8.58 -12.84
C PHE A 117 -10.05 9.80 -13.75
N LEU A 118 -10.43 10.92 -13.16
CA LEU A 118 -10.57 12.20 -13.83
C LEU A 118 -9.19 12.75 -14.20
N ASP A 119 -9.06 13.30 -15.41
CA ASP A 119 -7.87 14.10 -15.78
C ASP A 119 -7.83 15.39 -14.94
N ILE A 120 -6.83 15.50 -14.09
CA ILE A 120 -6.63 16.61 -13.13
C ILE A 120 -5.40 17.46 -13.47
N SER A 121 -4.85 17.35 -14.69
CA SER A 121 -3.63 18.04 -15.12
C SER A 121 -3.67 19.57 -14.93
N GLY A 122 -4.87 20.15 -14.79
CA GLY A 122 -5.04 21.59 -14.57
C GLY A 122 -5.15 22.03 -13.11
N MET A 123 -4.99 21.12 -12.13
CA MET A 123 -5.07 21.48 -10.71
C MET A 123 -3.82 22.26 -10.24
N GLU A 124 -4.05 23.27 -9.39
CA GLU A 124 -2.98 24.17 -8.94
C GLU A 124 -1.98 23.46 -8.00
N CYS A 125 -2.45 22.53 -7.16
CA CYS A 125 -1.60 21.80 -6.23
C CYS A 125 -0.50 20.98 -6.93
N LEU A 126 -0.68 20.57 -8.18
CA LEU A 126 0.36 19.86 -8.94
C LEU A 126 1.63 20.70 -9.14
N GLY A 127 1.53 22.02 -9.17
CA GLY A 127 2.69 22.92 -9.22
C GLY A 127 3.54 22.91 -7.93
N GLN A 128 2.99 22.40 -6.84
CA GLN A 128 3.68 22.26 -5.55
C GLN A 128 4.33 20.89 -5.36
N VAL A 129 4.07 19.93 -6.24
CA VAL A 129 4.69 18.59 -6.19
C VAL A 129 6.18 18.72 -6.51
N VAL A 130 7.02 18.00 -5.77
CA VAL A 130 8.47 17.88 -6.05
C VAL A 130 8.68 17.29 -7.44
N ASP A 131 9.63 17.83 -8.20
CA ASP A 131 9.76 17.59 -9.64
C ASP A 131 9.88 16.10 -10.01
N ASP A 132 10.65 15.31 -9.24
CA ASP A 132 10.80 13.87 -9.47
C ASP A 132 9.49 13.11 -9.29
N TYR A 133 8.71 13.45 -8.26
CA TYR A 133 7.40 12.85 -8.06
C TYR A 133 6.39 13.33 -9.11
N GLN A 134 6.50 14.58 -9.56
CA GLN A 134 5.61 15.12 -10.60
C GLN A 134 5.79 14.38 -11.93
N GLU A 135 7.01 14.01 -12.31
CA GLU A 135 7.25 13.16 -13.48
C GLU A 135 6.75 11.73 -13.26
N ALA A 136 6.98 11.20 -12.07
CA ALA A 136 6.62 9.83 -11.71
C ALA A 136 5.11 9.54 -11.76
N ILE A 137 4.24 10.55 -11.50
CA ILE A 137 2.78 10.36 -11.51
C ILE A 137 2.12 10.53 -12.88
N LYS A 138 2.89 10.86 -13.92
CA LYS A 138 2.32 11.04 -15.26
C LYS A 138 1.96 9.70 -15.89
N PHE A 139 0.75 9.63 -16.40
CA PHE A 139 0.27 8.54 -17.23
C PHE A 139 -0.09 9.08 -18.62
N LYS A 140 0.63 8.64 -19.66
CA LYS A 140 0.46 9.13 -21.05
C LYS A 140 0.46 10.68 -21.15
N GLY A 141 1.37 11.33 -20.38
CA GLY A 141 1.56 12.77 -20.38
C GLY A 141 0.51 13.58 -19.60
N LYS A 142 -0.39 12.93 -18.86
CA LYS A 142 -1.45 13.55 -18.06
C LYS A 142 -1.32 13.16 -16.59
N ASN A 143 -1.93 13.96 -15.72
CA ASN A 143 -2.04 13.66 -14.30
C ASN A 143 -3.46 13.24 -13.94
N TYR A 144 -3.58 12.11 -13.23
CA TYR A 144 -4.84 11.55 -12.74
C TYR A 144 -4.88 11.43 -11.23
N VAL A 145 -3.75 11.67 -10.59
CA VAL A 145 -3.58 11.60 -9.14
C VAL A 145 -2.76 12.78 -8.62
N VAL A 146 -2.96 13.13 -7.35
CA VAL A 146 -2.13 14.07 -6.60
C VAL A 146 -1.35 13.29 -5.56
N PRO A 147 -0.01 13.23 -5.60
CA PRO A 147 0.79 12.53 -4.62
C PRO A 147 0.89 13.32 -3.34
N ILE A 148 0.63 12.68 -2.21
CA ILE A 148 0.69 13.30 -0.87
C ILE A 148 1.98 12.90 -0.17
N SER A 149 2.30 11.60 -0.18
CA SER A 149 3.46 11.07 0.50
C SER A 149 4.17 9.96 -0.28
N ALA A 150 5.45 9.82 -0.01
CA ALA A 150 6.27 8.70 -0.44
C ALA A 150 6.69 7.87 0.76
N ASN A 151 6.89 6.58 0.54
CA ASN A 151 7.36 5.64 1.52
C ASN A 151 8.73 5.06 1.16
N PHE A 152 9.30 4.36 2.09
CA PHE A 152 10.45 3.48 1.91
C PHE A 152 10.27 2.23 2.78
N SER A 153 10.98 1.17 2.46
CA SER A 153 11.03 -0.04 3.26
C SER A 153 12.42 -0.23 3.87
N GLY A 154 12.47 -0.93 4.99
CA GLY A 154 13.71 -1.24 5.69
C GLY A 154 13.47 -2.20 6.84
N VAL A 155 14.50 -2.41 7.64
CA VAL A 155 14.52 -3.32 8.78
C VAL A 155 14.32 -2.51 10.05
N TYR A 156 13.14 -2.63 10.67
CA TYR A 156 12.95 -2.15 12.05
C TYR A 156 13.77 -2.99 13.01
N TYR A 157 14.29 -2.37 14.04
CA TYR A 157 14.99 -3.07 15.12
C TYR A 157 14.66 -2.48 16.49
N ASN A 158 14.72 -3.32 17.51
CA ASN A 158 14.53 -2.94 18.90
C ASN A 158 15.86 -2.40 19.44
N LYS A 159 16.00 -1.08 19.57
CA LYS A 159 17.23 -0.41 20.03
C LYS A 159 17.67 -0.87 21.40
N ASP A 160 16.74 -1.08 22.34
CA ASP A 160 17.06 -1.52 23.69
C ASP A 160 17.67 -2.93 23.68
N LYS A 161 17.11 -3.85 22.89
CA LYS A 161 17.71 -5.18 22.71
C LYS A 161 19.11 -5.13 22.07
N PHE A 162 19.28 -4.23 21.08
CA PHE A 162 20.59 -4.05 20.44
C PHE A 162 21.63 -3.53 21.43
N GLU A 163 21.28 -2.54 22.26
CA GLU A 163 22.15 -1.99 23.28
C GLU A 163 22.48 -3.02 24.37
N ASP A 164 21.47 -3.68 24.93
CA ASP A 164 21.61 -4.65 26.01
C ASP A 164 22.48 -5.87 25.62
N LYS A 165 22.41 -6.30 24.35
CA LYS A 165 23.13 -7.46 23.83
C LYS A 165 24.41 -7.11 23.07
N GLY A 166 24.68 -5.82 22.87
CA GLY A 166 25.84 -5.33 22.11
C GLY A 166 25.76 -5.71 20.63
N TYR A 167 24.55 -5.74 20.06
CA TYR A 167 24.35 -5.89 18.62
C TYR A 167 24.66 -4.58 17.91
N GLN A 168 25.13 -4.68 16.67
CA GLN A 168 25.41 -3.51 15.82
C GLN A 168 24.53 -3.55 14.58
N VAL A 169 24.10 -2.40 14.10
CA VAL A 169 23.40 -2.29 12.80
C VAL A 169 24.35 -2.75 11.70
N PRO A 170 23.94 -3.71 10.85
CA PRO A 170 24.82 -4.25 9.81
C PRO A 170 24.93 -3.30 8.61
N GLU A 171 26.12 -3.17 8.04
CA GLU A 171 26.38 -2.39 6.84
C GLU A 171 26.31 -3.24 5.56
N THR A 172 26.49 -4.56 5.69
CA THR A 172 26.48 -5.52 4.58
C THR A 172 25.54 -6.70 4.84
N TYR A 173 25.09 -7.37 3.78
CA TYR A 173 24.27 -8.58 3.90
C TYR A 173 24.97 -9.67 4.73
N ASP A 174 26.28 -9.88 4.54
CA ASP A 174 27.06 -10.83 5.31
C ASP A 174 27.05 -10.51 6.81
N GLU A 175 27.11 -9.23 7.18
CA GLU A 175 27.01 -8.81 8.57
C GLU A 175 25.61 -9.02 9.13
N LEU A 176 24.55 -8.79 8.34
CA LEU A 176 23.16 -9.08 8.72
C LEU A 176 22.99 -10.56 9.05
N MET A 177 23.51 -11.46 8.21
CA MET A 177 23.40 -12.91 8.44
C MET A 177 24.18 -13.35 9.67
N LYS A 178 25.40 -12.82 9.90
CA LYS A 178 26.17 -13.06 11.13
C LYS A 178 25.46 -12.55 12.37
N LEU A 179 24.79 -11.40 12.27
CA LEU A 179 23.99 -10.84 13.35
C LEU A 179 22.79 -11.74 13.66
N ALA A 180 22.05 -12.18 12.64
CA ALA A 180 20.92 -13.09 12.80
C ALA A 180 21.35 -14.42 13.45
N GLU A 181 22.46 -15.00 13.00
CA GLU A 181 23.04 -16.20 13.60
C GLU A 181 23.41 -15.99 15.09
N LYS A 182 24.02 -14.83 15.40
CA LYS A 182 24.36 -14.48 16.79
C LYS A 182 23.10 -14.34 17.65
N MET A 183 22.07 -13.64 17.18
CA MET A 183 20.79 -13.49 17.89
C MET A 183 20.16 -14.85 18.18
N LYS A 184 20.12 -15.75 17.19
CA LYS A 184 19.61 -17.13 17.36
C LYS A 184 20.39 -17.91 18.40
N LYS A 185 21.72 -17.77 18.44
CA LYS A 185 22.58 -18.39 19.47
C LYS A 185 22.36 -17.79 20.87
N ASP A 186 22.04 -16.51 20.95
CA ASP A 186 21.73 -15.81 22.21
C ASP A 186 20.30 -16.14 22.71
N GLY A 187 19.53 -16.96 21.96
CA GLY A 187 18.16 -17.39 22.31
C GLY A 187 17.08 -16.40 21.92
N GLU A 188 17.42 -15.41 21.11
CA GLU A 188 16.46 -14.43 20.56
C GLU A 188 15.84 -14.94 19.24
N THR A 189 14.68 -14.41 18.90
CA THR A 189 14.11 -14.52 17.53
C THR A 189 14.64 -13.35 16.70
N PRO A 190 15.46 -13.60 15.66
CA PRO A 190 16.02 -12.51 14.87
C PRO A 190 14.95 -11.71 14.13
N PHE A 191 14.07 -12.38 13.37
CA PHE A 191 13.05 -11.74 12.53
C PHE A 191 11.65 -12.24 12.80
N LEU A 192 10.64 -11.42 12.44
CA LEU A 192 9.26 -11.83 12.24
C LEU A 192 8.89 -11.77 10.76
N PHE A 193 8.20 -12.79 10.30
CA PHE A 193 7.72 -12.93 8.94
C PHE A 193 6.20 -13.08 8.93
N PRO A 194 5.45 -12.04 8.51
CA PRO A 194 3.99 -12.10 8.42
C PRO A 194 3.51 -12.73 7.10
N ASP A 195 4.01 -13.92 6.77
CA ASP A 195 3.87 -14.54 5.46
C ASP A 195 2.46 -15.05 5.17
N LYS A 196 1.55 -15.01 6.15
CA LYS A 196 0.11 -15.19 5.89
C LYS A 196 -0.42 -14.18 4.87
N ASP A 197 0.19 -13.00 4.83
CA ASP A 197 -0.14 -11.93 3.91
C ASP A 197 0.93 -11.81 2.81
N PRO A 198 0.75 -12.44 1.62
CA PRO A 198 1.80 -12.58 0.60
C PRO A 198 2.42 -11.27 0.11
N TRP A 199 1.67 -10.17 0.18
CA TRP A 199 2.18 -8.85 -0.19
C TRP A 199 3.41 -8.44 0.64
N THR A 200 3.55 -8.93 1.87
CA THR A 200 4.71 -8.65 2.71
C THR A 200 5.98 -9.29 2.18
N LEU A 201 5.87 -10.51 1.63
CA LEU A 201 6.99 -11.17 0.95
C LEU A 201 7.40 -10.41 -0.32
N VAL A 202 6.43 -9.99 -1.12
CA VAL A 202 6.68 -9.25 -2.36
C VAL A 202 7.24 -7.86 -2.06
N GLN A 203 6.49 -7.01 -1.36
CA GLN A 203 6.85 -5.58 -1.23
C GLN A 203 7.97 -5.35 -0.21
N CYS A 204 7.92 -6.04 0.93
CA CYS A 204 8.87 -5.75 2.00
C CYS A 204 10.18 -6.52 1.84
N TRP A 205 10.14 -7.75 1.34
CA TRP A 205 11.34 -8.57 1.16
C TRP A 205 11.88 -8.53 -0.26
N GLU A 206 11.19 -9.11 -1.25
CA GLU A 206 11.69 -9.23 -2.62
C GLU A 206 11.96 -7.85 -3.24
N ASP A 207 10.95 -6.97 -3.27
CA ASP A 207 11.08 -5.64 -3.89
C ASP A 207 12.09 -4.74 -3.16
N ASN A 208 12.24 -4.89 -1.84
CA ASN A 208 13.20 -4.10 -1.08
C ASN A 208 14.63 -4.62 -1.26
N ILE A 209 14.85 -5.93 -1.20
CA ILE A 209 16.17 -6.53 -1.40
C ILE A 209 16.68 -6.22 -2.81
N ASP A 210 15.87 -6.47 -3.85
CA ASP A 210 16.24 -6.13 -5.22
C ASP A 210 16.47 -4.63 -5.39
N GLY A 211 15.54 -3.80 -4.91
CA GLY A 211 15.64 -2.34 -5.01
C GLY A 211 16.83 -1.75 -4.25
N SER A 212 17.25 -2.34 -3.12
CA SER A 212 18.41 -1.88 -2.36
C SER A 212 19.73 -2.13 -3.11
N ALA A 213 19.77 -3.13 -3.97
CA ALA A 213 20.93 -3.47 -4.79
C ALA A 213 20.87 -2.81 -6.18
N ARG A 214 19.75 -2.98 -6.89
CA ARG A 214 19.58 -2.53 -8.28
C ARG A 214 19.24 -1.03 -8.38
N GLY A 215 18.34 -0.55 -7.54
CA GLY A 215 17.68 0.75 -7.69
C GLY A 215 16.47 0.67 -8.60
N ASP A 216 16.43 1.43 -9.70
CA ASP A 216 15.32 1.40 -10.66
C ASP A 216 15.26 0.07 -11.43
N ARG A 217 14.09 -0.54 -11.48
CA ARG A 217 13.81 -1.83 -12.14
C ARG A 217 13.29 -1.69 -13.57
N LYS A 218 12.93 -0.49 -14.01
CA LYS A 218 12.40 -0.28 -15.35
C LYS A 218 13.33 -0.84 -16.45
N PRO A 219 14.66 -0.62 -16.41
CA PRO A 219 15.55 -1.14 -17.46
C PRO A 219 15.47 -2.66 -17.63
N VAL A 220 15.57 -3.43 -16.55
CA VAL A 220 15.50 -4.89 -16.64
C VAL A 220 14.13 -5.40 -17.12
N TYR A 221 13.04 -4.75 -16.72
CA TYR A 221 11.71 -5.12 -17.23
C TYR A 221 11.57 -4.80 -18.72
N MET A 222 12.18 -3.72 -19.20
CA MET A 222 12.26 -3.42 -20.64
C MET A 222 13.06 -4.48 -21.40
N ASP A 223 14.20 -4.91 -20.87
CA ASP A 223 15.03 -5.95 -21.49
C ASP A 223 14.27 -7.29 -21.56
N ILE A 224 13.52 -7.64 -20.50
CA ILE A 224 12.66 -8.84 -20.51
C ILE A 224 11.53 -8.68 -21.55
N ALA A 225 10.86 -7.53 -21.62
CA ALA A 225 9.81 -7.29 -22.60
C ALA A 225 10.29 -7.38 -24.05
N ASN A 226 11.53 -6.98 -24.30
CA ASN A 226 12.19 -7.07 -25.60
C ASN A 226 12.75 -8.47 -25.91
N GLY A 227 12.75 -9.37 -24.92
CA GLY A 227 13.33 -10.73 -25.05
C GLY A 227 14.86 -10.75 -25.03
N GLU A 228 15.50 -9.75 -24.45
CA GLU A 228 16.96 -9.63 -24.31
C GLU A 228 17.47 -10.40 -23.09
N THR A 229 16.63 -10.57 -22.06
CA THR A 229 16.85 -11.38 -20.87
C THR A 229 15.54 -11.99 -20.37
N THR A 230 15.59 -12.72 -19.27
CA THR A 230 14.45 -13.31 -18.58
C THR A 230 14.57 -13.05 -17.07
N PHE A 231 13.53 -13.31 -16.27
CA PHE A 231 13.66 -13.22 -14.81
C PHE A 231 14.67 -14.23 -14.26
N GLN A 232 14.77 -15.43 -14.84
CA GLN A 232 15.73 -16.45 -14.40
C GLN A 232 17.16 -16.21 -14.89
N ASP A 233 17.36 -15.50 -16.01
CA ASP A 233 18.70 -15.19 -16.53
C ASP A 233 19.32 -13.94 -15.88
N ASP A 234 18.52 -13.11 -15.20
CA ASP A 234 19.02 -11.99 -14.41
C ASP A 234 19.41 -12.50 -13.01
N GLU A 235 20.73 -12.55 -12.76
CA GLU A 235 21.31 -13.10 -11.53
C GLU A 235 20.75 -12.46 -10.25
N LEU A 236 20.35 -11.18 -10.30
CA LEU A 236 19.89 -10.46 -9.11
C LEU A 236 18.49 -10.90 -8.65
N PHE A 237 17.58 -11.30 -9.54
CA PHE A 237 16.29 -11.85 -9.10
C PHE A 237 16.47 -13.17 -8.37
N ALA A 238 17.30 -14.08 -8.90
CA ALA A 238 17.59 -15.36 -8.24
C ALA A 238 18.31 -15.14 -6.90
N GLU A 239 19.30 -14.25 -6.85
CA GLU A 239 20.00 -13.88 -5.62
C GLU A 239 19.05 -13.27 -4.58
N THR A 240 18.13 -12.40 -5.00
CA THR A 240 17.13 -11.77 -4.13
C THR A 240 16.24 -12.82 -3.47
N LEU A 241 15.70 -13.75 -4.25
CA LEU A 241 14.85 -14.82 -3.72
C LEU A 241 15.64 -15.78 -2.82
N GLN A 242 16.90 -16.08 -3.16
CA GLN A 242 17.75 -16.89 -2.30
C GLN A 242 17.98 -16.22 -0.94
N LYS A 243 18.21 -14.89 -0.91
CA LYS A 243 18.31 -14.15 0.35
C LYS A 243 17.02 -14.21 1.16
N VAL A 244 15.85 -14.12 0.50
CA VAL A 244 14.57 -14.29 1.19
C VAL A 244 14.50 -15.67 1.86
N VAL A 245 14.86 -16.74 1.15
CA VAL A 245 14.87 -18.12 1.69
C VAL A 245 15.85 -18.24 2.85
N ASP A 246 17.10 -17.77 2.67
CA ASP A 246 18.16 -17.90 3.68
C ASP A 246 17.79 -17.18 4.99
N ILE A 247 17.20 -15.99 4.89
CA ILE A 247 16.82 -15.21 6.08
C ILE A 247 15.66 -15.85 6.83
N HIS A 248 14.75 -16.55 6.14
CA HIS A 248 13.61 -17.24 6.77
C HIS A 248 14.04 -18.30 7.80
N GLU A 249 15.27 -18.86 7.68
CA GLU A 249 15.83 -19.75 8.71
C GLU A 249 16.00 -19.08 10.08
N TYR A 250 15.95 -17.75 10.13
CA TYR A 250 16.11 -16.92 11.33
C TYR A 250 14.79 -16.33 11.82
N GLY A 251 13.67 -16.82 11.32
CA GLY A 251 12.33 -16.39 11.73
C GLY A 251 11.72 -17.17 12.89
N GLN A 252 10.48 -16.81 13.23
CA GLN A 252 9.62 -17.64 14.06
C GLN A 252 9.24 -18.93 13.30
N GLY A 253 8.84 -19.98 14.00
CA GLY A 253 8.68 -21.33 13.44
C GLY A 253 7.65 -21.43 12.31
N ASP A 254 6.41 -20.96 12.50
CA ASP A 254 5.35 -20.98 11.49
C ASP A 254 5.06 -19.59 10.96
N THR A 255 5.73 -19.23 9.86
CA THR A 255 5.65 -17.88 9.28
C THR A 255 4.33 -17.68 8.53
N LEU A 256 3.77 -18.73 7.93
CA LEU A 256 2.51 -18.69 7.19
C LEU A 256 1.27 -18.53 8.09
N ALA A 257 1.39 -18.80 9.40
CA ALA A 257 0.31 -18.57 10.35
C ALA A 257 0.24 -17.13 10.85
N LEU A 258 1.34 -16.36 10.74
CA LEU A 258 1.44 -15.00 11.26
C LEU A 258 0.98 -13.99 10.20
N GLY A 259 -0.07 -13.20 10.53
CA GLY A 259 -0.51 -12.08 9.70
C GLY A 259 0.11 -10.76 10.12
N TYR A 260 0.02 -9.77 9.25
CA TYR A 260 0.64 -8.44 9.38
C TYR A 260 0.29 -7.72 10.69
N ASP A 261 -0.99 -7.59 11.02
CA ASP A 261 -1.43 -6.88 12.23
C ASP A 261 -0.89 -7.54 13.52
N GLN A 262 -0.84 -8.88 13.54
CA GLN A 262 -0.29 -9.62 14.67
C GLN A 262 1.23 -9.49 14.75
N ALA A 263 1.93 -9.49 13.61
CA ALA A 263 3.38 -9.29 13.56
C ALA A 263 3.80 -7.92 14.10
N ILE A 264 3.05 -6.86 13.78
CA ILE A 264 3.25 -5.53 14.36
C ILE A 264 3.16 -5.59 15.89
N SER A 265 2.09 -6.19 16.42
CA SER A 265 1.89 -6.34 17.87
C SER A 265 3.00 -7.19 18.53
N ASP A 266 3.43 -8.24 17.87
CA ASP A 266 4.46 -9.14 18.35
C ASP A 266 5.84 -8.47 18.36
N PHE A 267 6.17 -7.70 17.32
CA PHE A 267 7.38 -6.88 17.28
C PHE A 267 7.37 -5.78 18.35
N ALA A 268 6.28 -5.04 18.46
CA ALA A 268 6.12 -3.96 19.44
C ALA A 268 6.25 -4.46 20.89
N THR A 269 5.90 -5.73 21.15
CA THR A 269 6.06 -6.38 22.46
C THR A 269 7.40 -7.09 22.64
N GLY A 270 8.32 -6.94 21.68
CA GLY A 270 9.71 -7.44 21.78
C GLY A 270 9.88 -8.95 21.55
N LYS A 271 8.95 -9.61 20.84
CA LYS A 271 9.08 -11.04 20.53
C LYS A 271 10.17 -11.35 19.51
N ALA A 272 10.61 -10.35 18.73
CA ALA A 272 11.76 -10.47 17.86
C ALA A 272 12.67 -9.24 17.98
N CYS A 273 13.89 -9.36 17.47
CA CYS A 273 14.87 -8.28 17.46
C CYS A 273 14.66 -7.33 16.28
N MET A 274 14.26 -7.88 15.13
CA MET A 274 14.12 -7.16 13.86
C MET A 274 12.79 -7.51 13.17
N PHE A 275 12.31 -6.57 12.32
CA PHE A 275 11.08 -6.73 11.55
C PHE A 275 11.18 -5.93 10.25
N MET A 276 11.18 -6.60 9.11
CA MET A 276 11.28 -5.94 7.82
C MET A 276 9.91 -5.50 7.33
N GLN A 277 9.72 -4.19 7.21
CA GLN A 277 8.49 -3.58 6.77
C GLN A 277 8.73 -2.19 6.18
N GLY A 278 7.70 -1.64 5.54
CA GLY A 278 7.71 -0.25 5.13
C GLY A 278 7.46 0.70 6.30
N ILE A 279 7.80 1.98 6.09
CA ILE A 279 7.64 3.04 7.11
C ILE A 279 6.19 3.18 7.58
N TRP A 280 5.21 2.79 6.76
CA TRP A 280 3.78 2.77 7.10
C TRP A 280 3.42 1.94 8.33
N ALA A 281 4.26 1.00 8.75
CA ALA A 281 4.04 0.20 9.95
C ALA A 281 4.33 0.98 11.25
N LEU A 282 5.14 2.06 11.19
CA LEU A 282 5.60 2.80 12.37
C LEU A 282 4.45 3.36 13.23
N PRO A 283 3.38 3.99 12.67
CA PRO A 283 2.25 4.45 13.47
C PRO A 283 1.61 3.33 14.29
N SER A 284 1.45 2.15 13.67
CA SER A 284 0.84 0.99 14.32
C SER A 284 1.76 0.37 15.39
N ILE A 285 3.07 0.32 15.15
CA ILE A 285 4.07 -0.10 16.15
C ILE A 285 4.03 0.84 17.36
N LYS A 286 4.05 2.15 17.15
CA LYS A 286 3.96 3.18 18.21
C LYS A 286 2.63 3.12 18.97
N LYS A 287 1.53 2.83 18.29
CA LYS A 287 0.22 2.65 18.91
C LYS A 287 0.16 1.39 19.78
N ALA A 288 0.80 0.30 19.33
CA ALA A 288 0.87 -0.96 20.08
C ALA A 288 1.76 -0.85 21.31
N ASN A 289 2.87 -0.12 21.22
CA ASN A 289 3.80 0.15 22.34
C ASN A 289 4.43 1.54 22.18
N PRO A 290 3.87 2.58 22.82
CA PRO A 290 4.40 3.94 22.75
C PRO A 290 5.81 4.10 23.33
N ASP A 291 6.20 3.21 24.26
CA ASP A 291 7.49 3.27 24.97
C ASP A 291 8.59 2.48 24.26
N MET A 292 8.28 1.79 23.15
CA MET A 292 9.28 1.03 22.40
C MET A 292 10.30 1.97 21.76
N ASN A 293 11.58 1.76 22.10
CA ASN A 293 12.70 2.43 21.46
C ASN A 293 13.04 1.69 20.15
N VAL A 294 12.39 2.11 19.07
CA VAL A 294 12.52 1.49 17.76
C VAL A 294 13.50 2.28 16.87
N GLY A 295 14.24 1.59 16.04
CA GLY A 295 15.03 2.15 14.95
C GLY A 295 14.71 1.46 13.64
N MET A 296 15.20 2.02 12.54
CA MET A 296 15.04 1.44 11.21
C MET A 296 16.30 1.70 10.39
N PHE A 297 16.83 0.66 9.75
CA PHE A 297 17.94 0.76 8.81
C PHE A 297 17.53 0.18 7.45
N SER A 298 18.19 0.63 6.36
CA SER A 298 17.95 0.09 5.03
C SER A 298 18.47 -1.35 4.92
N PHE A 299 17.77 -2.22 4.19
CA PHE A 299 18.25 -3.59 3.97
C PHE A 299 19.64 -3.53 3.30
N PRO A 300 20.70 -4.09 3.92
CA PRO A 300 22.05 -3.87 3.45
C PRO A 300 22.35 -4.65 2.17
N SER A 301 23.00 -3.99 1.21
CA SER A 301 23.53 -4.63 0.03
C SER A 301 24.77 -5.48 0.35
N ASN A 302 25.23 -6.31 -0.62
CA ASN A 302 26.44 -7.11 -0.43
C ASN A 302 27.71 -6.25 -0.24
N SER A 303 27.76 -5.09 -0.91
CA SER A 303 28.94 -4.21 -0.96
C SER A 303 28.92 -3.07 0.05
N GLY A 304 27.80 -2.86 0.76
CA GLY A 304 27.60 -1.68 1.60
C GLY A 304 27.18 -0.41 0.81
N ASP A 305 27.10 -0.49 -0.52
CA ASP A 305 26.56 0.58 -1.37
C ASP A 305 25.04 0.46 -1.49
N THR A 306 24.38 0.53 -0.35
CA THR A 306 22.94 0.32 -0.22
C THR A 306 22.16 1.50 -0.78
N LYS A 307 21.17 1.22 -1.63
CA LYS A 307 20.14 2.18 -2.05
C LYS A 307 18.90 2.01 -1.17
N VAL A 308 18.08 3.05 -1.13
CA VAL A 308 16.78 3.01 -0.46
C VAL A 308 15.70 2.84 -1.49
N SER A 309 15.02 1.69 -1.48
CA SER A 309 13.85 1.46 -2.33
C SER A 309 12.69 2.31 -1.82
N MET A 310 12.21 3.21 -2.66
CA MET A 310 11.16 4.18 -2.36
C MET A 310 9.98 4.01 -3.31
N GLY A 311 8.79 4.39 -2.85
CA GLY A 311 7.61 4.46 -3.69
C GLY A 311 6.72 5.64 -3.30
N ILE A 312 5.91 6.14 -4.22
CA ILE A 312 4.80 7.00 -3.84
C ILE A 312 3.79 6.13 -3.10
N ASP A 313 3.39 6.56 -1.91
CA ASP A 313 2.53 5.76 -1.02
C ASP A 313 1.07 6.17 -1.15
N VAL A 314 0.81 7.46 -0.95
CA VAL A 314 -0.53 8.01 -0.99
C VAL A 314 -0.70 8.95 -2.16
N ASN A 315 -1.63 8.58 -3.02
CA ASN A 315 -2.16 9.43 -4.05
C ASN A 315 -3.66 9.66 -3.83
N LEU A 316 -4.14 10.84 -4.19
CA LEU A 316 -5.57 11.17 -4.23
C LEU A 316 -6.03 11.23 -5.68
N ALA A 317 -7.00 10.39 -6.03
CA ALA A 317 -7.69 10.38 -7.33
C ALA A 317 -9.12 10.86 -7.17
N ILE A 318 -9.68 11.43 -8.26
CA ILE A 318 -11.11 11.76 -8.37
C ILE A 318 -11.72 10.81 -9.40
N SER A 319 -12.86 10.23 -9.09
CA SER A 319 -13.58 9.38 -10.05
C SER A 319 -13.95 10.17 -11.31
N ALA A 320 -13.71 9.57 -12.49
CA ALA A 320 -14.14 10.15 -13.76
C ALA A 320 -15.67 10.33 -13.86
N LYS A 321 -16.42 9.61 -13.02
CA LYS A 321 -17.88 9.69 -12.93
C LYS A 321 -18.39 10.52 -11.74
N CYS A 322 -17.50 11.18 -10.99
CA CYS A 322 -17.90 12.04 -9.88
C CYS A 322 -18.86 13.15 -10.38
N ALA A 323 -20.08 13.14 -9.87
CA ALA A 323 -21.11 14.10 -10.27
C ALA A 323 -20.75 15.55 -9.88
N ASN A 324 -19.97 15.69 -8.80
CA ASN A 324 -19.57 16.97 -8.22
C ASN A 324 -18.06 17.19 -8.30
N ALA A 325 -17.47 16.97 -9.48
CA ALA A 325 -16.02 16.98 -9.70
C ALA A 325 -15.32 18.27 -9.20
N GLU A 326 -15.94 19.44 -9.36
CA GLU A 326 -15.37 20.69 -8.86
C GLU A 326 -15.34 20.78 -7.34
N ALA A 327 -16.33 20.19 -6.65
CA ALA A 327 -16.32 20.06 -5.20
C ALA A 327 -15.24 19.06 -4.73
N ALA A 328 -15.07 17.95 -5.45
CA ALA A 328 -14.01 16.98 -5.19
C ALA A 328 -12.62 17.60 -5.39
N LYS A 329 -12.39 18.39 -6.44
CA LYS A 329 -11.15 19.13 -6.64
C LYS A 329 -10.84 20.08 -5.49
N LYS A 330 -11.84 20.83 -4.98
CA LYS A 330 -11.66 21.71 -3.81
C LYS A 330 -11.14 20.96 -2.59
N PHE A 331 -11.67 19.76 -2.34
CA PHE A 331 -11.18 18.92 -1.23
C PHE A 331 -9.75 18.42 -1.50
N VAL A 332 -9.46 17.93 -2.70
CA VAL A 332 -8.11 17.43 -3.04
C VAL A 332 -7.07 18.56 -2.99
N GLU A 333 -7.38 19.76 -3.48
CA GLU A 333 -6.52 20.96 -3.33
C GLU A 333 -6.26 21.30 -1.85
N PHE A 334 -7.30 21.23 -1.00
CA PHE A 334 -7.15 21.44 0.44
C PHE A 334 -6.26 20.35 1.08
N ALA A 335 -6.53 19.08 0.79
CA ALA A 335 -5.76 17.96 1.32
C ALA A 335 -4.29 17.96 0.86
N ALA A 336 -4.03 18.50 -0.33
CA ALA A 336 -2.70 18.68 -0.91
C ALA A 336 -2.01 19.99 -0.48
N SER A 337 -2.66 20.83 0.34
CA SER A 337 -2.03 22.05 0.85
C SER A 337 -0.86 21.72 1.79
N LYS A 338 0.10 22.63 1.89
CA LYS A 338 1.28 22.47 2.75
C LYS A 338 0.94 22.04 4.17
N ASP A 339 -0.04 22.69 4.79
CA ASP A 339 -0.40 22.41 6.19
C ASP A 339 -1.01 21.01 6.36
N MET A 340 -1.82 20.58 5.39
CA MET A 340 -2.45 19.25 5.45
C MET A 340 -1.47 18.14 5.12
N VAL A 341 -0.56 18.36 4.16
CA VAL A 341 0.51 17.40 3.88
C VAL A 341 1.49 17.32 5.06
N GLN A 342 1.81 18.44 5.71
CA GLN A 342 2.62 18.43 6.94
C GLN A 342 1.92 17.64 8.05
N LEU A 343 0.60 17.90 8.26
CA LEU A 343 -0.19 17.12 9.19
C LEU A 343 -0.16 15.62 8.87
N TYR A 344 -0.25 15.29 7.56
CA TYR A 344 -0.21 13.89 7.13
C TYR A 344 1.13 13.23 7.46
N VAL A 345 2.25 13.79 6.98
CA VAL A 345 3.58 13.19 7.13
C VAL A 345 4.05 13.15 8.58
N ASP A 346 3.66 14.11 9.42
CA ASP A 346 3.96 14.12 10.85
C ASP A 346 3.26 12.99 11.63
N ASN A 347 2.10 12.51 11.14
CA ASN A 347 1.36 11.42 11.78
C ASN A 347 1.63 10.04 11.14
N ASP A 348 1.97 10.01 9.85
CA ASP A 348 2.23 8.79 9.07
C ASP A 348 3.73 8.44 9.02
N TYR A 349 4.61 9.34 9.46
CA TYR A 349 6.07 9.20 9.41
C TYR A 349 6.60 8.94 7.99
N SER A 350 5.95 9.49 6.97
CA SER A 350 6.31 9.34 5.56
C SER A 350 7.07 10.55 5.02
N LEU A 351 7.64 10.41 3.82
CA LEU A 351 8.28 11.52 3.11
C LEU A 351 7.24 12.35 2.36
N PRO A 352 7.32 13.69 2.38
CA PRO A 352 6.39 14.51 1.65
C PRO A 352 6.64 14.48 0.14
N CYS A 353 5.56 14.44 -0.65
CA CYS A 353 5.65 14.67 -2.09
C CYS A 353 5.51 16.15 -2.49
N MET A 354 5.21 17.04 -1.53
CA MET A 354 5.01 18.47 -1.76
C MET A 354 6.24 19.29 -1.36
N LYS A 355 6.53 20.32 -2.15
CA LYS A 355 7.58 21.32 -1.87
C LYS A 355 7.30 22.03 -0.54
N ASP A 356 8.35 22.46 0.13
CA ASP A 356 8.29 23.21 1.40
C ASP A 356 7.62 22.47 2.59
N VAL A 357 7.45 21.15 2.51
CA VAL A 357 7.08 20.26 3.60
C VAL A 357 8.31 19.45 4.03
N THR A 358 8.47 19.21 5.32
CA THR A 358 9.66 18.54 5.86
C THR A 358 9.25 17.32 6.68
N ALA A 359 9.79 16.17 6.35
CA ALA A 359 9.65 14.97 7.19
C ALA A 359 10.57 15.03 8.40
N LYS A 360 10.08 14.52 9.54
CA LYS A 360 10.88 14.28 10.75
C LYS A 360 10.60 12.87 11.23
N ILE A 361 11.52 11.97 10.98
CA ILE A 361 11.37 10.55 11.28
C ILE A 361 12.59 10.07 12.11
N PRO A 362 12.66 10.45 13.40
CA PRO A 362 13.83 10.12 14.25
C PRO A 362 14.09 8.61 14.35
N ASP A 363 13.04 7.81 14.24
CA ASP A 363 13.14 6.35 14.30
C ASP A 363 13.71 5.72 13.02
N ALA A 364 13.78 6.48 11.92
CA ALA A 364 14.33 6.06 10.63
C ALA A 364 15.32 7.07 10.06
N GLN A 365 15.98 7.86 10.91
CA GLN A 365 16.89 8.95 10.48
C GLN A 365 18.01 8.43 9.57
N GLU A 366 18.55 7.24 9.83
CA GLU A 366 19.59 6.64 8.98
C GLU A 366 19.12 6.45 7.52
N ILE A 367 17.86 6.07 7.33
CA ILE A 367 17.30 5.93 5.96
C ILE A 367 17.04 7.30 5.34
N VAL A 368 16.53 8.26 6.13
CA VAL A 368 16.31 9.63 5.65
C VAL A 368 17.62 10.25 5.19
N ASP A 369 18.69 10.09 5.96
CA ASP A 369 20.03 10.58 5.60
C ASP A 369 20.53 9.96 4.28
N LEU A 370 20.32 8.67 4.07
CA LEU A 370 20.65 8.00 2.79
C LEU A 370 19.88 8.57 1.61
N VAL A 371 18.60 8.89 1.81
CA VAL A 371 17.77 9.51 0.75
C VAL A 371 18.24 10.93 0.44
N GLU A 372 18.57 11.73 1.47
CA GLU A 372 19.11 13.08 1.32
C GLU A 372 20.49 13.07 0.63
N ASP A 373 21.29 12.04 0.85
CA ASP A 373 22.56 11.80 0.17
C ASP A 373 22.41 11.30 -1.30
N GLY A 374 21.19 11.23 -1.82
CA GLY A 374 20.89 10.84 -3.20
C GLY A 374 20.90 9.32 -3.44
N ARG A 375 20.79 8.51 -2.40
CA ARG A 375 20.69 7.05 -2.50
C ARG A 375 19.24 6.54 -2.61
N GLY A 376 18.26 7.43 -2.61
CA GLY A 376 16.86 7.10 -2.88
C GLY A 376 16.67 6.60 -4.30
N ALA A 377 15.96 5.49 -4.48
CA ALA A 377 15.60 4.92 -5.77
C ALA A 377 14.07 4.79 -5.85
N LEU A 378 13.45 5.69 -6.57
CA LEU A 378 11.99 5.75 -6.69
C LEU A 378 11.51 4.66 -7.66
N GLN A 379 10.69 3.74 -7.16
CA GLN A 379 10.05 2.70 -7.93
C GLN A 379 8.73 3.22 -8.50
N VAL A 380 8.64 3.34 -9.80
CA VAL A 380 7.47 3.91 -10.49
C VAL A 380 6.94 3.01 -11.62
N THR A 381 7.52 1.86 -11.79
CA THR A 381 7.17 0.93 -12.87
C THR A 381 6.35 -0.22 -12.33
N ALA A 382 5.07 -0.26 -12.72
CA ALA A 382 4.19 -1.39 -12.44
C ALA A 382 4.47 -2.53 -13.40
N LEU A 383 4.41 -3.75 -12.88
CA LEU A 383 4.28 -4.94 -13.71
C LEU A 383 2.85 -5.04 -14.26
N PRO A 384 2.64 -5.73 -15.39
CA PRO A 384 1.28 -6.12 -15.80
C PRO A 384 0.54 -6.80 -14.66
N LYS A 385 -0.76 -6.53 -14.54
CA LYS A 385 -1.54 -7.03 -13.39
C LYS A 385 -1.45 -8.56 -13.23
N ALA A 386 -1.50 -9.29 -14.34
CA ALA A 386 -1.36 -10.76 -14.31
C ALA A 386 -0.04 -11.21 -13.68
N VAL A 387 1.06 -10.52 -13.95
CA VAL A 387 2.39 -10.81 -13.40
C VAL A 387 2.44 -10.48 -11.90
N SER A 388 1.87 -9.34 -11.51
CA SER A 388 1.76 -8.98 -10.08
C SER A 388 0.91 -9.97 -9.29
N ASP A 389 -0.21 -10.43 -9.87
CA ASP A 389 -1.08 -11.42 -9.25
C ASP A 389 -0.36 -12.78 -9.13
N GLU A 390 0.37 -13.22 -10.18
CA GLU A 390 1.16 -14.45 -10.14
C GLU A 390 2.22 -14.41 -9.05
N ARG A 391 3.00 -13.32 -8.96
CA ARG A 391 3.99 -13.13 -7.88
C ARG A 391 3.33 -13.30 -6.50
N GLN A 392 2.25 -12.58 -6.23
CA GLN A 392 1.59 -12.62 -4.93
C GLN A 392 0.98 -13.99 -4.60
N ASN A 393 0.45 -14.69 -5.60
CA ASN A 393 -0.20 -15.98 -5.40
C ASN A 393 0.80 -17.13 -5.21
N THR A 394 2.04 -16.98 -5.67
CA THR A 394 3.00 -18.08 -5.72
C THR A 394 4.24 -17.87 -4.85
N ILE A 395 4.58 -16.63 -4.46
CA ILE A 395 5.79 -16.31 -3.68
C ILE A 395 5.90 -17.12 -2.36
N GLN A 396 4.78 -17.41 -1.70
CA GLN A 396 4.78 -18.22 -0.48
C GLN A 396 5.35 -19.62 -0.69
N LYS A 397 5.26 -20.18 -1.91
CA LYS A 397 5.80 -21.49 -2.23
C LYS A 397 7.33 -21.52 -2.22
N VAL A 398 7.96 -20.40 -2.57
CA VAL A 398 9.43 -20.27 -2.63
C VAL A 398 10.06 -20.46 -1.25
N ILE A 399 9.37 -20.03 -0.18
CA ILE A 399 9.86 -20.15 1.20
C ILE A 399 9.48 -21.46 1.89
N MET A 400 8.78 -22.38 1.20
CA MET A 400 8.36 -23.69 1.74
C MET A 400 9.39 -24.77 1.39
N PRO A 401 10.21 -25.26 2.33
CA PRO A 401 11.38 -26.08 2.00
C PRO A 401 11.05 -27.49 1.46
N ASP A 402 9.88 -28.06 1.83
CA ASP A 402 9.56 -29.47 1.55
C ASP A 402 8.43 -29.66 0.53
N GLU A 403 7.61 -28.67 0.27
CA GLU A 403 6.43 -28.74 -0.60
C GLU A 403 6.39 -27.58 -1.60
N GLY A 404 7.41 -26.74 -1.58
CA GLY A 404 7.46 -25.49 -2.32
C GLY A 404 7.86 -25.63 -3.78
N GLU A 405 7.86 -24.53 -4.44
CA GLU A 405 8.37 -24.35 -5.80
C GLU A 405 9.81 -23.83 -5.70
N ASP A 406 10.73 -24.39 -6.47
CA ASP A 406 12.10 -23.86 -6.48
C ASP A 406 12.14 -22.48 -7.17
N ILE A 407 13.19 -21.73 -6.88
CA ILE A 407 13.39 -20.36 -7.37
C ILE A 407 13.38 -20.33 -8.91
N ASP A 408 14.02 -21.29 -9.56
CA ASP A 408 14.13 -21.34 -11.02
C ASP A 408 12.74 -21.55 -11.67
N THR A 409 11.95 -22.46 -11.12
CA THR A 409 10.57 -22.68 -11.56
C THR A 409 9.70 -21.44 -11.35
N PHE A 410 9.80 -20.78 -10.19
CA PHE A 410 9.07 -19.54 -9.91
C PHE A 410 9.42 -18.44 -10.94
N LEU A 411 10.70 -18.19 -11.19
CA LEU A 411 11.17 -17.18 -12.14
C LEU A 411 10.82 -17.53 -13.60
N THR A 412 10.80 -18.82 -13.93
CA THR A 412 10.35 -19.31 -15.25
C THR A 412 8.87 -19.00 -15.46
N ASN A 413 8.02 -19.36 -14.52
CA ASN A 413 6.59 -19.09 -14.59
C ASN A 413 6.30 -17.58 -14.67
N LEU A 414 7.06 -16.78 -13.89
CA LEU A 414 6.95 -15.33 -13.93
C LEU A 414 7.34 -14.76 -15.31
N THR A 415 8.40 -15.31 -15.93
CA THR A 415 8.80 -14.94 -17.29
C THR A 415 7.72 -15.28 -18.31
N GLU A 416 7.15 -16.49 -18.24
CA GLU A 416 6.07 -16.90 -19.14
C GLU A 416 4.87 -15.96 -19.02
N THR A 417 4.41 -15.70 -17.78
CA THR A 417 3.29 -14.79 -17.52
C THR A 417 3.59 -13.37 -17.99
N PHE A 418 4.83 -12.88 -17.80
CA PHE A 418 5.22 -11.55 -18.28
C PHE A 418 5.20 -11.49 -19.82
N MET A 419 5.76 -12.49 -20.50
CA MET A 419 5.81 -12.52 -21.96
C MET A 419 4.43 -12.64 -22.59
N GLU A 420 3.48 -13.31 -21.94
CA GLU A 420 2.09 -13.35 -22.39
C GLU A 420 1.39 -11.98 -22.27
N ASN A 421 1.87 -11.13 -21.34
CA ASN A 421 1.28 -9.82 -21.05
C ASN A 421 2.20 -8.63 -21.42
N LYS A 422 3.31 -8.88 -22.14
CA LYS A 422 4.32 -7.86 -22.46
C LYS A 422 3.78 -6.66 -23.25
N ASP A 423 2.77 -6.88 -24.10
CA ASP A 423 2.18 -5.80 -24.88
C ASP A 423 1.54 -4.75 -23.98
N GLU A 424 0.96 -5.17 -22.86
CA GLU A 424 0.44 -4.26 -21.83
C GLU A 424 1.57 -3.42 -21.23
N PHE A 425 2.70 -4.03 -20.92
CA PHE A 425 3.86 -3.33 -20.38
C PHE A 425 4.47 -2.36 -21.40
N LEU A 426 4.65 -2.80 -22.65
CA LEU A 426 5.19 -1.97 -23.73
C LEU A 426 4.26 -0.80 -24.11
N GLU A 427 2.94 -0.97 -23.99
CA GLU A 427 1.99 0.14 -24.18
C GLU A 427 2.19 1.28 -23.17
N LEU A 428 2.63 0.93 -21.95
CA LEU A 428 2.84 1.91 -20.86
C LEU A 428 4.24 2.51 -20.87
N TYR A 429 5.25 1.73 -21.17
CA TYR A 429 6.65 2.08 -20.94
C TYR A 429 7.55 1.98 -22.18
N GLY A 430 7.07 1.37 -23.26
CA GLY A 430 7.75 1.34 -24.55
C GLY A 430 7.82 2.73 -25.20
N GLU A 431 8.89 3.02 -25.98
CA GLU A 431 9.06 4.27 -26.73
C GLU A 431 8.20 4.30 -28.00
#